data_d01e9def2b9d85824411165888b6b297
#
_entry.id   d01e9def2b9d85824411165888b6b297
#
_cell.length_a   1.000
_cell.length_b   1.000
_cell.length_c   1.000
_cell.angle_alpha   90.00
_cell.angle_beta   90.00
_cell.angle_gamma   90.00
#
_symmetry.space_group_name_H-M   'P 1'
#
loop_
_entity.id
_entity.type
_entity.pdbx_description
1 polymer ?
#
loop_
_entity_poly.entity_id
_entity_poly.type
_entity_poly.pdbx_seq_one_letter_code
_entity_poly.pdbx_strand_id
1 'polypeptide(L)'
;MNILILGSGIVGANLAKKLSEQGKNVFLLDDDANELKNLSERFDIKTIYDDPLNPSFYKNFDTKIDYFIAVTRSDEKNIITSKFAKEFLNVDKSIARVRNQNLILDENKSLLIESNSFLDHIISPEWEVSNNIFEKIHLPGAFFSESLITQDYLLIGMQSSDLFKNHTFEEIKVFFKSNNLCYLGHSKEDKINFEFKNISISDQLYLLIKKKYLNKLIKFFGFKDYVLDVLIVGGGNIGQNLSTLIEQDEQEINLKILELDKERCNFLAGLLKNTTIFHGDALDQTLYEEIKLNNSDLVITVTDNDQINTILSIIAKKRGSKSVISVINNES
;
A
#
# COMPACT_ATOMS: atom_id res chain seq x y z
N MET A 1 20.48 10.81 -16.68
CA MET A 1 19.46 9.77 -16.72
C MET A 1 18.19 10.38 -17.28
N ASN A 2 17.70 9.84 -18.38
CA ASN A 2 16.52 10.31 -19.10
C ASN A 2 15.34 9.40 -18.78
N ILE A 3 14.24 9.98 -18.35
CA ILE A 3 13.04 9.23 -17.91
C ILE A 3 11.86 9.73 -18.73
N LEU A 4 11.16 8.82 -19.40
CA LEU A 4 9.90 9.10 -20.08
C LEU A 4 8.75 8.59 -19.22
N ILE A 5 7.91 9.50 -18.78
CA ILE A 5 6.70 9.20 -17.99
C ILE A 5 5.50 9.34 -18.91
N LEU A 6 4.64 8.36 -18.93
CA LEU A 6 3.35 8.40 -19.60
C LEU A 6 2.23 8.61 -18.58
N GLY A 7 1.46 9.66 -18.76
CA GLY A 7 0.33 10.05 -17.90
C GLY A 7 0.64 11.30 -17.08
N SER A 8 -0.08 12.39 -17.33
CA SER A 8 0.04 13.69 -16.64
C SER A 8 -0.86 13.84 -15.42
N GLY A 9 -1.64 12.83 -15.08
CA GLY A 9 -2.49 12.83 -13.89
C GLY A 9 -1.69 12.94 -12.59
N ILE A 10 -2.37 12.93 -11.43
CA ILE A 10 -1.78 13.17 -10.10
C ILE A 10 -0.48 12.36 -9.87
N VAL A 11 -0.48 11.07 -10.20
CA VAL A 11 0.69 10.21 -9.98
C VAL A 11 1.86 10.61 -10.87
N GLY A 12 1.61 10.78 -12.18
CA GLY A 12 2.66 11.14 -13.13
C GLY A 12 3.21 12.54 -12.89
N ALA A 13 2.36 13.52 -12.57
CA ALA A 13 2.77 14.88 -12.23
C ALA A 13 3.67 14.93 -10.99
N ASN A 14 3.27 14.22 -9.91
CA ASN A 14 4.07 14.14 -8.68
C ASN A 14 5.41 13.43 -8.90
N LEU A 15 5.40 12.34 -9.68
CA LEU A 15 6.61 11.61 -10.03
C LEU A 15 7.55 12.47 -10.88
N ALA A 16 7.02 13.16 -11.90
CA ALA A 16 7.78 14.07 -12.76
C ALA A 16 8.43 15.19 -11.94
N LYS A 17 7.67 15.81 -11.03
CA LYS A 17 8.17 16.82 -10.10
C LYS A 17 9.34 16.29 -9.26
N LYS A 18 9.12 15.18 -8.53
CA LYS A 18 10.15 14.60 -7.62
C LYS A 18 11.43 14.21 -8.37
N LEU A 19 11.31 13.63 -9.56
CA LEU A 19 12.47 13.24 -10.36
C LEU A 19 13.22 14.45 -10.95
N SER A 20 12.51 15.49 -11.38
CA SER A 20 13.11 16.75 -11.84
C SER A 20 13.88 17.43 -10.70
N GLU A 21 13.30 17.52 -9.50
CA GLU A 21 13.96 18.05 -8.30
C GLU A 21 15.24 17.27 -7.93
N GLN A 22 15.33 15.99 -8.30
CA GLN A 22 16.53 15.16 -8.15
C GLN A 22 17.53 15.32 -9.32
N GLY A 23 17.32 16.27 -10.21
CA GLY A 23 18.21 16.56 -11.34
C GLY A 23 18.16 15.51 -12.46
N LYS A 24 17.04 14.79 -12.62
CA LYS A 24 16.81 13.87 -13.75
C LYS A 24 16.19 14.61 -14.93
N ASN A 25 16.53 14.20 -16.16
CA ASN A 25 15.87 14.72 -17.35
C ASN A 25 14.53 14.00 -17.53
N VAL A 26 13.45 14.70 -17.25
CA VAL A 26 12.11 14.13 -17.29
C VAL A 26 11.37 14.58 -18.54
N PHE A 27 10.84 13.62 -19.28
CA PHE A 27 9.90 13.78 -20.38
C PHE A 27 8.54 13.28 -19.93
N LEU A 28 7.49 14.10 -20.10
CA LEU A 28 6.13 13.76 -19.71
C LEU A 28 5.24 13.71 -20.95
N LEU A 29 4.76 12.53 -21.31
CA LEU A 29 3.91 12.27 -22.47
C LEU A 29 2.46 12.12 -22.01
N ASP A 30 1.55 12.85 -22.67
CA ASP A 30 0.11 12.73 -22.47
C ASP A 30 -0.67 13.22 -23.70
N ASP A 31 -1.93 12.87 -23.80
CA ASP A 31 -2.90 13.36 -24.78
C ASP A 31 -3.76 14.54 -24.26
N ASP A 32 -3.46 15.07 -23.05
CA ASP A 32 -4.08 16.29 -22.50
C ASP A 32 -3.10 17.49 -22.58
N ALA A 33 -3.29 18.30 -23.61
CA ALA A 33 -2.44 19.49 -23.83
C ALA A 33 -2.55 20.54 -22.70
N ASN A 34 -3.71 20.69 -22.06
CA ASN A 34 -3.91 21.68 -21.01
C ASN A 34 -3.16 21.30 -19.74
N GLU A 35 -3.25 20.02 -19.34
CA GLU A 35 -2.54 19.52 -18.18
C GLU A 35 -1.03 19.60 -18.37
N LEU A 36 -0.53 19.19 -19.54
CA LEU A 36 0.88 19.27 -19.89
C LEU A 36 1.41 20.72 -19.83
N LYS A 37 0.64 21.68 -20.32
CA LYS A 37 1.02 23.09 -20.26
C LYS A 37 1.12 23.58 -18.82
N ASN A 38 0.12 23.29 -17.99
CA ASN A 38 0.11 23.65 -16.58
C ASN A 38 1.33 23.10 -15.84
N LEU A 39 1.73 21.86 -16.14
CA LEU A 39 2.87 21.21 -15.50
C LEU A 39 4.20 21.76 -15.97
N SER A 40 4.34 22.09 -17.27
CA SER A 40 5.58 22.68 -17.81
C SER A 40 5.84 24.11 -17.30
N GLU A 41 4.78 24.86 -16.93
CA GLU A 41 4.92 26.19 -16.33
C GLU A 41 5.37 26.12 -14.84
N ARG A 42 5.16 24.97 -14.19
CA ARG A 42 5.42 24.79 -12.74
C ARG A 42 6.69 24.02 -12.42
N PHE A 43 7.09 23.13 -13.32
CA PHE A 43 8.20 22.20 -13.09
C PHE A 43 9.19 22.22 -14.26
N ASP A 44 10.48 21.98 -13.98
CA ASP A 44 11.52 21.83 -15.00
C ASP A 44 11.44 20.43 -15.64
N ILE A 45 10.47 20.27 -16.53
CA ILE A 45 10.19 19.02 -17.26
C ILE A 45 9.93 19.32 -18.73
N LYS A 46 10.21 18.35 -19.60
CA LYS A 46 9.88 18.41 -21.03
C LYS A 46 8.55 17.73 -21.27
N THR A 47 7.52 18.48 -21.64
CA THR A 47 6.21 17.94 -21.96
C THR A 47 6.10 17.58 -23.43
N ILE A 48 5.40 16.50 -23.73
CA ILE A 48 5.18 15.97 -25.08
C ILE A 48 3.69 15.69 -25.21
N TYR A 49 3.07 16.40 -26.16
CA TYR A 49 1.69 16.20 -26.53
C TYR A 49 1.62 15.28 -27.76
N ASP A 50 1.19 14.04 -27.58
CA ASP A 50 0.99 13.08 -28.66
C ASP A 50 0.00 12.00 -28.19
N ASP A 51 -0.53 11.20 -29.13
CA ASP A 51 -1.29 9.99 -28.76
C ASP A 51 -0.31 8.90 -28.31
N PRO A 52 -0.37 8.48 -27.04
CA PRO A 52 0.54 7.46 -26.52
C PRO A 52 0.42 6.10 -27.21
N LEU A 53 -0.72 5.82 -27.86
CA LEU A 53 -0.93 4.57 -28.61
C LEU A 53 -0.42 4.66 -30.05
N ASN A 54 0.14 5.81 -30.48
CA ASN A 54 0.76 5.97 -31.78
C ASN A 54 2.19 5.42 -31.81
N PRO A 55 2.47 4.26 -32.46
CA PRO A 55 3.84 3.70 -32.50
C PRO A 55 4.84 4.60 -33.21
N SER A 56 4.38 5.50 -34.12
CA SER A 56 5.26 6.40 -34.85
C SER A 56 5.94 7.41 -33.93
N PHE A 57 5.29 7.80 -32.82
CA PHE A 57 5.92 8.63 -31.80
C PHE A 57 7.21 7.97 -31.29
N TYR A 58 7.14 6.73 -30.85
CA TYR A 58 8.28 6.00 -30.26
C TYR A 58 9.38 5.75 -31.28
N LYS A 59 9.04 5.47 -32.55
CA LYS A 59 10.01 5.24 -33.65
C LYS A 59 10.80 6.48 -33.99
N ASN A 60 10.17 7.66 -33.89
CA ASN A 60 10.75 8.94 -34.30
C ASN A 60 11.32 9.74 -33.12
N PHE A 61 11.35 9.17 -31.93
CA PHE A 61 11.84 9.85 -30.73
C PHE A 61 13.36 9.70 -30.63
N ASP A 62 14.11 10.75 -30.94
CA ASP A 62 15.56 10.72 -31.09
C ASP A 62 16.37 10.71 -29.78
N THR A 63 15.72 10.93 -28.63
CA THR A 63 16.43 10.97 -27.35
C THR A 63 16.49 9.56 -26.74
N LYS A 64 17.70 9.09 -26.37
CA LYS A 64 17.84 7.85 -25.61
C LYS A 64 17.12 7.98 -24.27
N ILE A 65 16.22 7.06 -23.97
CA ILE A 65 15.48 6.96 -22.71
C ILE A 65 16.04 5.77 -21.91
N ASP A 66 16.40 6.02 -20.65
CA ASP A 66 16.87 4.98 -19.75
C ASP A 66 15.68 4.25 -19.09
N TYR A 67 14.67 5.00 -18.63
CA TYR A 67 13.48 4.48 -17.96
C TYR A 67 12.19 4.94 -18.63
N PHE A 68 11.28 4.00 -18.85
CA PHE A 68 9.90 4.29 -19.24
C PHE A 68 8.95 3.93 -18.09
N ILE A 69 8.06 4.86 -17.71
CA ILE A 69 7.15 4.69 -16.59
C ILE A 69 5.74 5.06 -17.02
N ALA A 70 4.87 4.06 -17.18
CA ALA A 70 3.48 4.25 -17.59
C ALA A 70 2.54 4.25 -16.37
N VAL A 71 1.85 5.37 -16.11
CA VAL A 71 1.01 5.59 -14.93
C VAL A 71 -0.34 6.21 -15.26
N THR A 72 -0.86 5.95 -16.45
CA THR A 72 -2.21 6.39 -16.84
C THR A 72 -3.29 5.64 -16.05
N ARG A 73 -4.56 6.01 -16.30
CA ARG A 73 -5.70 5.32 -15.71
C ARG A 73 -6.09 4.01 -16.41
N SER A 74 -5.54 3.71 -17.58
CA SER A 74 -5.83 2.47 -18.35
C SER A 74 -4.65 1.51 -18.23
N ASP A 75 -4.91 0.32 -17.68
CA ASP A 75 -3.94 -0.77 -17.60
C ASP A 75 -3.48 -1.22 -18.99
N GLU A 76 -4.41 -1.30 -19.95
CA GLU A 76 -4.14 -1.70 -21.32
C GLU A 76 -3.20 -0.69 -22.00
N LYS A 77 -3.47 0.63 -21.82
CA LYS A 77 -2.61 1.69 -22.34
C LYS A 77 -1.21 1.57 -21.74
N ASN A 78 -1.10 1.39 -20.43
CA ASN A 78 0.17 1.25 -19.74
C ASN A 78 0.98 0.03 -20.22
N ILE A 79 0.32 -1.11 -20.42
CA ILE A 79 0.95 -2.36 -20.90
C ILE A 79 1.42 -2.22 -22.34
N ILE A 80 0.55 -1.74 -23.24
CA ILE A 80 0.87 -1.62 -24.67
C ILE A 80 2.00 -0.64 -24.92
N THR A 81 1.96 0.53 -24.27
CA THR A 81 2.97 1.56 -24.44
C THR A 81 4.32 1.16 -23.86
N SER A 82 4.33 0.34 -22.80
CA SER A 82 5.54 -0.26 -22.26
C SER A 82 6.21 -1.17 -23.28
N LYS A 83 5.43 -1.93 -24.04
CA LYS A 83 5.95 -2.74 -25.15
C LYS A 83 6.55 -1.84 -26.25
N PHE A 84 5.88 -0.76 -26.63
CA PHE A 84 6.43 0.19 -27.61
C PHE A 84 7.74 0.80 -27.13
N ALA A 85 7.84 1.19 -25.85
CA ALA A 85 9.06 1.74 -25.28
C ALA A 85 10.23 0.74 -25.32
N LYS A 86 9.99 -0.52 -24.99
CA LYS A 86 11.02 -1.56 -25.08
C LYS A 86 11.47 -1.82 -26.51
N GLU A 87 10.51 -1.91 -27.45
CA GLU A 87 10.79 -2.30 -28.82
C GLU A 87 11.40 -1.18 -29.67
N PHE A 88 10.95 0.06 -29.51
CA PHE A 88 11.34 1.17 -30.35
C PHE A 88 12.32 2.14 -29.70
N LEU A 89 12.24 2.36 -28.38
CA LEU A 89 13.19 3.24 -27.66
C LEU A 89 14.32 2.45 -27.01
N ASN A 90 14.24 1.13 -26.97
CA ASN A 90 15.22 0.25 -26.32
C ASN A 90 15.58 0.71 -24.90
N VAL A 91 14.56 0.98 -24.09
CA VAL A 91 14.72 1.46 -22.72
C VAL A 91 15.34 0.39 -21.82
N ASP A 92 16.22 0.80 -20.90
CA ASP A 92 16.87 -0.13 -19.96
C ASP A 92 15.82 -0.77 -19.04
N LYS A 93 14.89 0.02 -18.52
CA LYS A 93 13.81 -0.41 -17.63
C LYS A 93 12.45 0.14 -18.05
N SER A 94 11.45 -0.73 -18.01
CA SER A 94 10.04 -0.40 -18.24
C SER A 94 9.22 -0.76 -17.02
N ILE A 95 8.44 0.21 -16.53
CA ILE A 95 7.62 0.11 -15.33
C ILE A 95 6.19 0.51 -15.70
N ALA A 96 5.22 -0.32 -15.36
CA ALA A 96 3.81 -0.01 -15.61
C ALA A 96 2.96 -0.11 -14.34
N ARG A 97 2.05 0.84 -14.18
CA ARG A 97 0.96 0.73 -13.23
C ARG A 97 -0.12 -0.18 -13.80
N VAL A 98 -0.47 -1.24 -13.09
CA VAL A 98 -1.55 -2.17 -13.43
C VAL A 98 -2.39 -2.39 -12.18
N ARG A 99 -3.71 -2.20 -12.29
CA ARG A 99 -4.66 -2.32 -11.18
C ARG A 99 -5.44 -3.62 -11.21
N ASN A 100 -5.62 -4.18 -12.42
CA ASN A 100 -6.37 -5.40 -12.60
C ASN A 100 -5.63 -6.58 -11.99
N GLN A 101 -6.20 -7.10 -10.90
CA GLN A 101 -5.61 -8.21 -10.15
C GLN A 101 -5.39 -9.46 -10.99
N ASN A 102 -6.31 -9.77 -11.91
CA ASN A 102 -6.16 -10.93 -12.78
C ASN A 102 -4.90 -10.89 -13.66
N LEU A 103 -4.32 -9.68 -13.86
CA LEU A 103 -3.05 -9.50 -14.56
C LEU A 103 -1.84 -9.55 -13.63
N ILE A 104 -2.04 -9.43 -12.32
CA ILE A 104 -0.99 -9.32 -11.30
C ILE A 104 -0.79 -10.62 -10.54
N LEU A 105 -1.79 -11.50 -10.48
CA LEU A 105 -1.70 -12.81 -9.82
C LEU A 105 -0.54 -13.62 -10.41
N ASP A 106 0.19 -14.36 -9.56
CA ASP A 106 1.43 -15.05 -9.90
C ASP A 106 1.33 -15.94 -11.15
N GLU A 107 0.17 -16.56 -11.38
CA GLU A 107 -0.07 -17.39 -12.57
C GLU A 107 -0.07 -16.58 -13.89
N ASN A 108 -0.46 -15.30 -13.84
CA ASN A 108 -0.55 -14.42 -15.02
C ASN A 108 0.57 -13.37 -15.05
N LYS A 109 1.24 -13.12 -13.92
CA LYS A 109 2.37 -12.20 -13.81
C LYS A 109 3.54 -12.62 -14.69
N SER A 110 3.72 -13.93 -14.84
CA SER A 110 4.70 -14.52 -15.75
C SER A 110 4.48 -14.10 -17.20
N LEU A 111 3.24 -13.93 -17.67
CA LEU A 111 2.93 -13.48 -19.03
C LEU A 111 3.42 -12.05 -19.32
N LEU A 112 3.51 -11.20 -18.30
CA LEU A 112 3.91 -9.81 -18.43
C LEU A 112 5.39 -9.56 -18.07
N ILE A 113 6.01 -10.41 -17.23
CA ILE A 113 7.34 -10.19 -16.62
C ILE A 113 8.38 -11.27 -17.00
N GLU A 114 8.05 -12.32 -17.75
CA GLU A 114 9.00 -13.38 -18.10
C GLU A 114 10.20 -12.93 -18.94
N SER A 115 11.22 -13.78 -19.05
CA SER A 115 12.58 -13.49 -19.51
C SER A 115 12.76 -12.85 -20.90
N ASN A 116 11.67 -12.67 -21.66
CA ASN A 116 11.60 -11.88 -22.89
C ASN A 116 10.51 -10.81 -22.80
N SER A 117 10.10 -10.41 -21.59
CA SER A 117 9.01 -9.50 -21.32
C SER A 117 9.44 -8.04 -21.54
N PHE A 118 8.47 -7.26 -21.97
CA PHE A 118 8.60 -5.81 -22.17
C PHE A 118 8.37 -5.00 -20.87
N LEU A 119 7.99 -5.67 -19.77
CA LEU A 119 7.84 -5.06 -18.45
C LEU A 119 8.89 -5.61 -17.49
N ASP A 120 9.68 -4.73 -16.89
CA ASP A 120 10.61 -5.10 -15.83
C ASP A 120 9.93 -5.08 -14.45
N HIS A 121 8.98 -4.14 -14.27
CA HIS A 121 8.25 -4.01 -13.00
C HIS A 121 6.79 -3.64 -13.24
N ILE A 122 5.91 -4.28 -12.48
CA ILE A 122 4.50 -3.91 -12.37
C ILE A 122 4.27 -3.30 -10.99
N ILE A 123 3.60 -2.17 -10.94
CA ILE A 123 3.24 -1.48 -9.69
C ILE A 123 1.72 -1.41 -9.62
N SER A 124 1.16 -1.92 -8.54
CA SER A 124 -0.23 -1.74 -8.15
C SER A 124 -0.28 -1.09 -6.77
N PRO A 125 -0.42 0.24 -6.70
CA PRO A 125 -0.47 0.93 -5.41
C PRO A 125 -1.57 0.40 -4.51
N GLU A 126 -2.73 0.08 -5.07
CA GLU A 126 -3.88 -0.45 -4.35
C GLU A 126 -3.58 -1.83 -3.73
N TRP A 127 -2.84 -2.68 -4.45
CA TRP A 127 -2.40 -3.98 -3.97
C TRP A 127 -1.35 -3.86 -2.85
N GLU A 128 -0.37 -2.97 -3.04
CA GLU A 128 0.67 -2.71 -2.03
C GLU A 128 0.07 -2.18 -0.72
N VAL A 129 -0.89 -1.25 -0.81
CA VAL A 129 -1.61 -0.77 0.37
C VAL A 129 -2.38 -1.90 1.06
N SER A 130 -3.07 -2.75 0.27
CA SER A 130 -3.82 -3.88 0.82
C SER A 130 -2.92 -4.89 1.51
N ASN A 131 -1.78 -5.23 0.92
CA ASN A 131 -0.78 -6.12 1.54
C ASN A 131 -0.22 -5.53 2.83
N ASN A 132 0.12 -4.23 2.83
CA ASN A 132 0.61 -3.55 4.04
C ASN A 132 -0.42 -3.57 5.18
N ILE A 133 -1.71 -3.38 4.85
CA ILE A 133 -2.78 -3.47 5.84
C ILE A 133 -2.94 -4.92 6.32
N PHE A 134 -2.92 -5.89 5.41
CA PHE A 134 -3.01 -7.31 5.72
C PHE A 134 -1.89 -7.77 6.66
N GLU A 135 -0.64 -7.37 6.40
CA GLU A 135 0.47 -7.64 7.31
C GLU A 135 0.25 -7.05 8.71
N LYS A 136 -0.38 -5.87 8.81
CA LYS A 136 -0.71 -5.23 10.10
C LYS A 136 -1.82 -5.95 10.87
N ILE A 137 -2.75 -6.61 10.21
CA ILE A 137 -3.76 -7.46 10.86
C ILE A 137 -3.07 -8.57 11.66
N HIS A 138 -1.99 -9.14 11.13
CA HIS A 138 -1.19 -10.19 11.76
C HIS A 138 -0.17 -9.68 12.79
N LEU A 139 -0.03 -8.35 12.91
CA LEU A 139 0.93 -7.70 13.80
C LEU A 139 0.22 -6.74 14.77
N PRO A 140 -0.63 -7.25 15.65
CA PRO A 140 -1.27 -6.41 16.65
C PRO A 140 -0.22 -5.66 17.49
N GLY A 141 -0.39 -4.35 17.63
CA GLY A 141 0.56 -3.49 18.37
C GLY A 141 1.70 -2.90 17.54
N ALA A 142 1.91 -3.33 16.28
CA ALA A 142 2.86 -2.66 15.40
C ALA A 142 2.24 -1.40 14.78
N PHE A 143 2.91 -0.26 14.94
CA PHE A 143 2.53 0.96 14.22
C PHE A 143 3.16 1.01 12.82
N PHE A 144 4.20 0.21 12.58
CA PHE A 144 4.91 0.11 11.31
C PHE A 144 5.34 -1.34 11.07
N SER A 145 5.20 -1.80 9.82
CA SER A 145 5.76 -3.07 9.35
C SER A 145 6.14 -2.97 7.88
N GLU A 146 7.30 -3.50 7.51
CA GLU A 146 7.78 -3.53 6.13
C GLU A 146 8.58 -4.80 5.85
N SER A 147 8.19 -5.51 4.81
CA SER A 147 8.93 -6.69 4.34
C SER A 147 10.19 -6.25 3.58
N LEU A 148 11.34 -6.76 3.98
CA LEU A 148 12.58 -6.48 3.25
C LEU A 148 12.65 -7.29 1.95
N ILE A 149 13.50 -6.83 1.03
CA ILE A 149 13.67 -7.36 -0.35
C ILE A 149 13.82 -8.89 -0.41
N THR A 150 14.39 -9.50 0.61
CA THR A 150 14.54 -10.97 0.72
C THR A 150 13.26 -11.70 1.14
N GLN A 151 12.18 -10.98 1.40
CA GLN A 151 10.88 -11.45 1.91
C GLN A 151 10.91 -12.28 3.21
N ASP A 152 12.07 -12.77 3.65
CA ASP A 152 12.23 -13.56 4.87
C ASP A 152 12.25 -12.73 6.15
N TYR A 153 12.54 -11.44 6.04
CA TYR A 153 12.70 -10.52 7.16
C TYR A 153 11.62 -9.44 7.14
N LEU A 154 11.14 -9.12 8.32
CA LEU A 154 10.18 -8.05 8.57
C LEU A 154 10.82 -7.00 9.49
N LEU A 155 10.78 -5.75 9.05
CA LEU A 155 11.07 -4.60 9.87
C LEU A 155 9.80 -4.16 10.57
N ILE A 156 9.82 -4.06 11.90
CA ILE A 156 8.65 -3.77 12.72
C ILE A 156 8.92 -2.57 13.62
N GLY A 157 7.98 -1.64 13.65
CA GLY A 157 7.94 -0.56 14.64
C GLY A 157 6.87 -0.84 15.69
N MET A 158 7.25 -0.80 16.97
CA MET A 158 6.37 -1.07 18.12
C MET A 158 6.54 -0.02 19.22
N GLN A 159 5.47 0.26 19.97
CA GLN A 159 5.57 1.09 21.16
C GLN A 159 6.27 0.32 22.29
N SER A 160 7.23 0.93 22.95
CA SER A 160 7.93 0.30 24.08
C SER A 160 7.00 -0.05 25.24
N SER A 161 5.92 0.73 25.43
CA SER A 161 4.89 0.43 26.44
C SER A 161 4.31 -0.96 26.30
N ASP A 162 4.11 -1.45 25.09
CA ASP A 162 3.54 -2.77 24.84
C ASP A 162 4.53 -3.88 25.18
N LEU A 163 5.82 -3.63 24.97
CA LEU A 163 6.90 -4.55 25.25
C LEU A 163 7.15 -4.71 26.75
N PHE A 164 7.12 -3.60 27.50
CA PHE A 164 7.44 -3.59 28.94
C PHE A 164 6.22 -3.84 29.84
N LYS A 165 5.03 -4.02 29.29
CA LYS A 165 3.81 -4.23 30.06
C LYS A 165 3.86 -5.49 30.94
N ASN A 166 4.45 -6.58 30.43
CA ASN A 166 4.45 -7.88 31.07
C ASN A 166 5.85 -8.48 31.26
N HIS A 167 6.90 -7.81 30.79
CA HIS A 167 8.27 -8.32 30.76
C HIS A 167 9.27 -7.30 31.24
N THR A 168 10.30 -7.79 31.91
CA THR A 168 11.46 -7.01 32.32
C THR A 168 12.42 -6.81 31.13
N PHE A 169 13.27 -5.81 31.24
CA PHE A 169 14.31 -5.53 30.24
C PHE A 169 15.20 -6.74 29.94
N GLU A 170 15.60 -7.49 30.97
CA GLU A 170 16.47 -8.66 30.80
C GLU A 170 15.74 -9.82 30.12
N GLU A 171 14.46 -10.06 30.43
CA GLU A 171 13.65 -11.08 29.74
C GLU A 171 13.50 -10.75 28.24
N ILE A 172 13.25 -9.49 27.89
CA ILE A 172 13.16 -9.04 26.49
C ILE A 172 14.50 -9.27 25.78
N LYS A 173 15.61 -8.93 26.41
CA LYS A 173 16.96 -9.11 25.87
C LYS A 173 17.29 -10.59 25.61
N VAL A 174 16.94 -11.46 26.55
CA VAL A 174 17.09 -12.91 26.40
C VAL A 174 16.23 -13.43 25.24
N PHE A 175 14.98 -12.98 25.17
CA PHE A 175 14.06 -13.36 24.09
C PHE A 175 14.58 -12.94 22.73
N PHE A 176 15.07 -11.70 22.57
CA PHE A 176 15.64 -11.21 21.32
C PHE A 176 16.82 -12.07 20.88
N LYS A 177 17.74 -12.38 21.80
CA LYS A 177 18.91 -13.21 21.50
C LYS A 177 18.54 -14.64 21.11
N SER A 178 17.58 -15.26 21.81
CA SER A 178 17.20 -16.66 21.58
C SER A 178 16.38 -16.87 20.29
N ASN A 179 15.74 -15.82 19.78
CA ASN A 179 14.90 -15.90 18.58
C ASN A 179 15.50 -15.17 17.36
N ASN A 180 16.80 -14.84 17.39
CA ASN A 180 17.49 -14.11 16.32
C ASN A 180 16.75 -12.82 15.90
N LEU A 181 16.18 -12.13 16.88
CA LEU A 181 15.56 -10.84 16.68
C LEU A 181 16.61 -9.76 16.84
N CYS A 182 16.74 -8.91 15.85
CA CYS A 182 17.69 -7.80 15.88
C CYS A 182 16.99 -6.52 16.31
N TYR A 183 17.46 -5.94 17.38
CA TYR A 183 17.11 -4.58 17.76
C TYR A 183 17.89 -3.60 16.88
N LEU A 184 17.19 -2.71 16.18
CA LEU A 184 17.79 -1.72 15.29
C LEU A 184 17.95 -0.36 15.94
N GLY A 185 17.07 -0.01 16.87
CA GLY A 185 17.11 1.27 17.55
C GLY A 185 15.78 1.63 18.19
N HIS A 186 15.75 2.74 18.92
CA HIS A 186 14.54 3.36 19.40
C HIS A 186 14.57 4.86 19.15
N SER A 187 13.42 5.46 18.91
CA SER A 187 13.29 6.91 18.79
C SER A 187 12.69 7.49 20.06
N LYS A 188 13.31 8.56 20.53
CA LYS A 188 12.86 9.37 21.65
C LYS A 188 13.01 10.83 21.26
N GLU A 189 11.93 11.61 21.29
CA GLU A 189 11.97 13.04 21.00
C GLU A 189 12.74 13.35 19.68
N ASP A 190 12.38 12.67 18.58
CA ASP A 190 12.98 12.77 17.24
C ASP A 190 14.49 12.40 17.16
N LYS A 191 15.05 11.80 18.20
CA LYS A 191 16.41 11.26 18.19
C LYS A 191 16.40 9.75 18.17
N ILE A 192 17.22 9.16 17.31
CA ILE A 192 17.38 7.71 17.22
C ILE A 192 18.57 7.27 18.06
N ASN A 193 18.31 6.34 18.97
CA ASN A 193 19.32 5.65 19.78
C ASN A 193 19.47 4.21 19.31
N PHE A 194 20.70 3.78 19.06
CA PHE A 194 21.02 2.43 18.59
C PHE A 194 21.40 1.47 19.73
N GLU A 195 21.63 1.98 20.93
CA GLU A 195 21.94 1.15 22.09
C GLU A 195 20.67 0.64 22.76
N PHE A 196 20.62 -0.67 23.03
CA PHE A 196 19.54 -1.28 23.80
C PHE A 196 19.69 -0.96 25.29
N LYS A 197 19.58 0.33 25.61
CA LYS A 197 19.67 0.91 26.97
C LYS A 197 18.79 2.13 27.07
N ASN A 198 18.36 2.45 28.27
CA ASN A 198 17.62 3.68 28.59
C ASN A 198 16.33 3.87 27.78
N ILE A 199 15.66 2.76 27.43
CA ILE A 199 14.39 2.76 26.71
C ILE A 199 13.30 3.19 27.69
N SER A 200 12.57 4.23 27.33
CA SER A 200 11.42 4.75 28.09
C SER A 200 10.12 4.12 27.59
N ILE A 201 9.08 4.08 28.42
CA ILE A 201 7.76 3.52 28.06
C ILE A 201 7.12 4.21 26.85
N SER A 202 7.49 5.46 26.57
CA SER A 202 6.97 6.25 25.45
C SER A 202 7.79 6.14 24.16
N ASP A 203 8.87 5.37 24.16
CA ASP A 203 9.76 5.29 23.00
C ASP A 203 9.16 4.37 21.91
N GLN A 204 9.52 4.65 20.66
CA GLN A 204 9.20 3.80 19.53
C GLN A 204 10.40 2.89 19.23
N LEU A 205 10.18 1.59 19.20
CA LEU A 205 11.22 0.60 18.96
C LEU A 205 11.15 0.09 17.53
N TYR A 206 12.30 -0.10 16.91
CA TYR A 206 12.45 -0.70 15.59
C TYR A 206 13.20 -2.02 15.69
N LEU A 207 12.57 -3.07 15.22
CA LEU A 207 13.01 -4.45 15.33
C LEU A 207 13.07 -5.10 13.96
N LEU A 208 14.08 -5.96 13.74
CA LEU A 208 14.16 -6.80 12.56
C LEU A 208 13.99 -8.26 12.98
N ILE A 209 13.01 -8.95 12.39
CA ILE A 209 12.69 -10.33 12.71
C ILE A 209 12.55 -11.17 11.44
N LYS A 210 12.92 -12.45 11.50
CA LYS A 210 12.50 -13.41 10.45
C LYS A 210 11.03 -13.72 10.60
N LYS A 211 10.28 -13.70 9.49
CA LYS A 211 8.82 -13.97 9.46
C LYS A 211 8.42 -15.23 10.24
N LYS A 212 9.20 -16.32 10.13
CA LYS A 212 8.95 -17.58 10.86
C LYS A 212 8.95 -17.47 12.40
N TYR A 213 9.50 -16.40 12.97
CA TYR A 213 9.50 -16.17 14.41
C TYR A 213 8.44 -15.17 14.87
N LEU A 214 7.62 -14.65 13.95
CA LEU A 214 6.63 -13.63 14.23
C LEU A 214 5.61 -14.09 15.28
N ASN A 215 5.05 -15.28 15.13
CA ASN A 215 4.09 -15.84 16.10
C ASN A 215 4.70 -15.98 17.50
N LYS A 216 6.01 -16.21 17.62
CA LYS A 216 6.68 -16.24 18.93
C LYS A 216 6.78 -14.86 19.53
N LEU A 217 7.02 -13.82 18.71
CA LEU A 217 7.04 -12.42 19.14
C LEU A 217 5.65 -12.03 19.69
N ILE A 218 4.60 -12.28 18.92
CA ILE A 218 3.21 -11.95 19.27
C ILE A 218 2.84 -12.60 20.61
N LYS A 219 3.11 -13.91 20.78
CA LYS A 219 2.85 -14.65 22.01
C LYS A 219 3.65 -14.15 23.19
N PHE A 220 4.95 -13.87 23.01
CA PHE A 220 5.82 -13.40 24.09
C PHE A 220 5.33 -12.07 24.65
N PHE A 221 4.94 -11.13 23.80
CA PHE A 221 4.47 -9.83 24.26
C PHE A 221 2.99 -9.83 24.71
N GLY A 222 2.32 -10.97 24.65
CA GLY A 222 0.94 -11.11 25.11
C GLY A 222 -0.05 -10.29 24.30
N PHE A 223 0.30 -9.97 23.05
CA PHE A 223 -0.69 -9.47 22.13
C PHE A 223 -1.76 -10.54 21.97
N LYS A 224 -3.02 -10.17 22.14
CA LYS A 224 -4.14 -11.10 21.92
C LYS A 224 -3.99 -11.69 20.55
N ASP A 225 -4.01 -13.00 20.51
CA ASP A 225 -3.54 -13.82 19.43
C ASP A 225 -4.16 -13.50 18.06
N TYR A 226 -5.31 -12.78 17.98
CA TYR A 226 -5.94 -12.54 16.67
C TYR A 226 -6.90 -11.34 16.70
N VAL A 227 -6.89 -10.61 15.60
CA VAL A 227 -8.00 -9.75 15.21
C VAL A 227 -9.08 -10.66 14.65
N LEU A 228 -10.21 -10.76 15.32
CA LEU A 228 -11.29 -11.68 14.94
C LEU A 228 -12.42 -10.97 14.18
N ASP A 229 -12.71 -9.72 14.52
CA ASP A 229 -13.76 -8.93 13.92
C ASP A 229 -13.17 -7.71 13.17
N VAL A 230 -13.21 -7.76 11.83
CA VAL A 230 -12.71 -6.69 10.95
C VAL A 230 -13.88 -6.05 10.21
N LEU A 231 -13.96 -4.74 10.27
CA LEU A 231 -14.84 -3.93 9.44
C LEU A 231 -14.03 -3.10 8.46
N ILE A 232 -14.26 -3.30 7.17
CA ILE A 232 -13.72 -2.47 6.08
C ILE A 232 -14.80 -1.50 5.65
N VAL A 233 -14.48 -0.20 5.62
CA VAL A 233 -15.36 0.85 5.10
C VAL A 233 -14.79 1.30 3.76
N GLY A 234 -15.53 1.00 2.70
CA GLY A 234 -15.15 1.18 1.30
C GLY A 234 -14.83 -0.15 0.60
N GLY A 235 -15.68 -0.54 -0.34
CA GLY A 235 -15.54 -1.74 -1.17
C GLY A 235 -14.82 -1.51 -2.50
N GLY A 236 -14.06 -0.42 -2.64
CA GLY A 236 -13.23 -0.11 -3.80
C GLY A 236 -12.12 -1.15 -4.04
N ASN A 237 -11.11 -0.80 -4.85
CA ASN A 237 -10.03 -1.73 -5.17
C ASN A 237 -9.24 -2.18 -3.94
N ILE A 238 -8.91 -1.27 -3.03
CA ILE A 238 -8.19 -1.61 -1.79
C ILE A 238 -9.04 -2.53 -0.90
N GLY A 239 -10.32 -2.18 -0.67
CA GLY A 239 -11.21 -3.00 0.15
C GLY A 239 -11.42 -4.40 -0.42
N GLN A 240 -11.63 -4.52 -1.72
CA GLN A 240 -11.72 -5.81 -2.41
C GLN A 240 -10.45 -6.63 -2.25
N ASN A 241 -9.28 -6.04 -2.54
CA ASN A 241 -7.99 -6.71 -2.48
C ASN A 241 -7.72 -7.26 -1.08
N LEU A 242 -7.93 -6.38 -0.09
CA LEU A 242 -7.73 -6.74 1.31
C LEU A 242 -8.69 -7.86 1.75
N SER A 243 -9.96 -7.79 1.34
CA SER A 243 -10.93 -8.83 1.65
C SER A 243 -10.58 -10.17 1.02
N THR A 244 -10.08 -10.15 -0.22
CA THR A 244 -9.62 -11.37 -0.90
C THR A 244 -8.42 -11.98 -0.16
N LEU A 245 -7.46 -11.16 0.28
CA LEU A 245 -6.31 -11.63 1.07
C LEU A 245 -6.76 -12.26 2.41
N ILE A 246 -7.71 -11.60 3.10
CA ILE A 246 -8.24 -12.09 4.39
C ILE A 246 -9.00 -13.42 4.21
N GLU A 247 -9.80 -13.55 3.14
CA GLU A 247 -10.53 -14.82 2.89
C GLU A 247 -9.61 -15.98 2.50
N GLN A 248 -8.44 -15.70 1.96
CA GLN A 248 -7.44 -16.72 1.62
C GLN A 248 -6.54 -17.11 2.80
N ASP A 249 -6.62 -16.36 3.89
CA ASP A 249 -5.83 -16.64 5.08
C ASP A 249 -6.36 -17.85 5.86
N GLU A 250 -5.45 -18.50 6.58
CA GLU A 250 -5.80 -19.65 7.47
C GLU A 250 -6.54 -19.20 8.74
N GLN A 251 -6.56 -17.89 9.03
CA GLN A 251 -7.25 -17.34 10.20
C GLN A 251 -8.74 -17.15 9.92
N GLU A 252 -9.58 -17.62 10.83
CA GLU A 252 -11.02 -17.33 10.79
C GLU A 252 -11.29 -15.90 11.27
N ILE A 253 -11.35 -14.95 10.34
CA ILE A 253 -11.70 -13.55 10.59
C ILE A 253 -13.14 -13.31 10.17
N ASN A 254 -13.94 -12.77 11.11
CA ASN A 254 -15.29 -12.30 10.81
C ASN A 254 -15.20 -10.95 10.07
N LEU A 255 -15.18 -11.02 8.74
CA LEU A 255 -14.98 -9.88 7.86
C LEU A 255 -16.31 -9.26 7.42
N LYS A 256 -16.38 -7.94 7.54
CA LYS A 256 -17.51 -7.13 7.09
C LYS A 256 -17.02 -6.01 6.20
N ILE A 257 -17.81 -5.70 5.16
CA ILE A 257 -17.58 -4.52 4.30
C ILE A 257 -18.83 -3.65 4.36
N LEU A 258 -18.64 -2.35 4.56
CA LEU A 258 -19.67 -1.34 4.37
C LEU A 258 -19.35 -0.55 3.10
N GLU A 259 -20.27 -0.58 2.13
CA GLU A 259 -20.11 0.05 0.81
C GLU A 259 -21.37 0.88 0.46
N LEU A 260 -21.14 2.05 -0.11
CA LEU A 260 -22.19 3.00 -0.46
C LEU A 260 -22.90 2.63 -1.78
N ASP A 261 -22.12 2.11 -2.74
CA ASP A 261 -22.62 1.77 -4.07
C ASP A 261 -23.26 0.37 -4.09
N LYS A 262 -24.53 0.31 -4.45
CA LYS A 262 -25.30 -0.94 -4.47
C LYS A 262 -24.81 -1.95 -5.53
N GLU A 263 -24.37 -1.47 -6.68
CA GLU A 263 -23.87 -2.35 -7.74
C GLU A 263 -22.54 -2.96 -7.31
N ARG A 264 -21.72 -2.15 -6.64
CA ARG A 264 -20.46 -2.61 -6.05
C ARG A 264 -20.69 -3.62 -4.94
N CYS A 265 -21.69 -3.42 -4.08
CA CYS A 265 -22.09 -4.42 -3.07
C CYS A 265 -22.44 -5.76 -3.70
N ASN A 266 -23.27 -5.74 -4.77
CA ASN A 266 -23.66 -6.96 -5.49
C ASN A 266 -22.45 -7.67 -6.13
N PHE A 267 -21.53 -6.90 -6.71
CA PHE A 267 -20.31 -7.45 -7.29
C PHE A 267 -19.46 -8.15 -6.21
N LEU A 268 -19.22 -7.48 -5.08
CA LEU A 268 -18.44 -8.04 -3.97
C LEU A 268 -19.10 -9.27 -3.35
N ALA A 269 -20.41 -9.28 -3.19
CA ALA A 269 -21.17 -10.43 -2.70
C ALA A 269 -21.10 -11.65 -3.65
N GLY A 270 -20.89 -11.42 -4.96
CA GLY A 270 -20.63 -12.49 -5.92
C GLY A 270 -19.20 -13.02 -5.91
N LEU A 271 -18.24 -12.18 -5.48
CA LEU A 271 -16.82 -12.50 -5.46
C LEU A 271 -16.37 -13.15 -4.16
N LEU A 272 -16.81 -12.60 -3.02
CA LEU A 272 -16.39 -12.98 -1.68
C LEU A 272 -17.37 -14.01 -1.08
N LYS A 273 -16.83 -15.04 -0.43
CA LYS A 273 -17.62 -16.18 0.05
C LYS A 273 -17.98 -16.10 1.53
N ASN A 274 -17.07 -15.55 2.33
CA ASN A 274 -17.15 -15.55 3.80
C ASN A 274 -17.31 -14.15 4.38
N THR A 275 -17.43 -13.12 3.53
CA THR A 275 -17.51 -11.71 3.92
C THR A 275 -18.97 -11.24 3.94
N THR A 276 -19.37 -10.57 5.01
CA THR A 276 -20.69 -9.95 5.08
C THR A 276 -20.64 -8.54 4.46
N ILE A 277 -21.46 -8.30 3.44
CA ILE A 277 -21.52 -7.01 2.74
C ILE A 277 -22.73 -6.22 3.25
N PHE A 278 -22.48 -5.00 3.72
CA PHE A 278 -23.50 -4.04 4.10
C PHE A 278 -23.56 -2.91 3.08
N HIS A 279 -24.76 -2.60 2.60
CA HIS A 279 -25.00 -1.47 1.73
C HIS A 279 -25.46 -0.27 2.55
N GLY A 280 -24.75 0.84 2.52
CA GLY A 280 -25.16 2.05 3.20
C GLY A 280 -24.10 3.13 3.29
N ASP A 281 -24.52 4.31 3.73
CA ASP A 281 -23.63 5.43 4.00
C ASP A 281 -22.91 5.22 5.34
N ALA A 282 -21.59 5.25 5.32
CA ALA A 282 -20.78 5.08 6.51
C ALA A 282 -20.93 6.20 7.56
N LEU A 283 -21.51 7.34 7.19
CA LEU A 283 -21.86 8.42 8.12
C LEU A 283 -23.25 8.24 8.76
N ASP A 284 -24.04 7.28 8.30
CA ASP A 284 -25.34 6.97 8.89
C ASP A 284 -25.15 6.19 10.20
N GLN A 285 -25.41 6.88 11.31
CA GLN A 285 -25.25 6.29 12.64
C GLN A 285 -26.22 5.15 12.95
N THR A 286 -27.32 5.04 12.22
CA THR A 286 -28.32 3.96 12.42
C THR A 286 -27.74 2.60 12.04
N LEU A 287 -26.76 2.55 11.13
CA LEU A 287 -26.09 1.33 10.70
C LEU A 287 -25.05 0.80 11.70
N TYR A 288 -24.57 1.64 12.64
CA TYR A 288 -23.46 1.28 13.51
C TYR A 288 -23.75 0.10 14.45
N GLU A 289 -25.01 -0.09 14.83
CA GLU A 289 -25.42 -1.25 15.63
C GLU A 289 -25.49 -2.52 14.78
N GLU A 290 -26.00 -2.41 13.55
CA GLU A 290 -26.12 -3.52 12.61
C GLU A 290 -24.74 -4.08 12.20
N ILE A 291 -23.83 -3.19 11.81
CA ILE A 291 -22.45 -3.56 11.47
C ILE A 291 -21.60 -3.93 12.69
N LYS A 292 -22.12 -3.76 13.89
CA LYS A 292 -21.46 -4.00 15.19
C LYS A 292 -20.15 -3.21 15.33
N LEU A 293 -20.16 -1.94 14.96
CA LEU A 293 -18.99 -1.08 14.99
C LEU A 293 -18.29 -1.08 16.37
N ASN A 294 -19.06 -1.06 17.45
CA ASN A 294 -18.56 -1.05 18.84
C ASN A 294 -17.77 -2.32 19.22
N ASN A 295 -18.01 -3.43 18.53
CA ASN A 295 -17.40 -4.73 18.84
C ASN A 295 -16.28 -5.09 17.87
N SER A 296 -15.97 -4.22 16.90
CA SER A 296 -14.91 -4.48 15.92
C SER A 296 -13.54 -4.42 16.59
N ASP A 297 -12.72 -5.43 16.37
CA ASP A 297 -11.33 -5.44 16.78
C ASP A 297 -10.53 -4.43 15.95
N LEU A 298 -10.83 -4.37 14.66
CA LEU A 298 -10.18 -3.47 13.72
C LEU A 298 -11.20 -2.86 12.75
N VAL A 299 -11.15 -1.55 12.60
CA VAL A 299 -11.89 -0.81 11.57
C VAL A 299 -10.89 -0.24 10.57
N ILE A 300 -11.13 -0.47 9.28
CA ILE A 300 -10.25 -0.05 8.18
C ILE A 300 -11.06 0.86 7.26
N THR A 301 -10.65 2.12 7.11
CA THR A 301 -11.34 3.07 6.24
C THR A 301 -10.52 3.32 4.97
N VAL A 302 -11.09 2.92 3.83
CA VAL A 302 -10.43 2.90 2.51
C VAL A 302 -11.34 3.43 1.41
N THR A 303 -12.19 4.42 1.73
CA THR A 303 -13.02 5.09 0.75
C THR A 303 -12.17 6.06 -0.10
N ASP A 304 -12.75 6.57 -1.19
CA ASP A 304 -12.10 7.57 -2.06
C ASP A 304 -11.99 8.96 -1.42
N ASN A 305 -12.59 9.15 -0.24
CA ASN A 305 -12.67 10.44 0.43
C ASN A 305 -11.88 10.45 1.74
N ASP A 306 -10.73 11.13 1.74
CA ASP A 306 -9.84 11.24 2.89
C ASP A 306 -10.50 11.86 4.14
N GLN A 307 -11.43 12.80 3.93
CA GLN A 307 -12.17 13.43 5.03
C GLN A 307 -13.13 12.42 5.70
N ILE A 308 -13.85 11.66 4.88
CA ILE A 308 -14.73 10.58 5.38
C ILE A 308 -13.89 9.54 6.11
N ASN A 309 -12.76 9.09 5.53
CA ASN A 309 -11.87 8.13 6.16
C ASN A 309 -11.38 8.62 7.54
N THR A 310 -11.00 9.89 7.64
CA THR A 310 -10.56 10.51 8.90
C THR A 310 -11.70 10.58 9.93
N ILE A 311 -12.88 11.07 9.54
CA ILE A 311 -14.03 11.21 10.43
C ILE A 311 -14.47 9.85 10.97
N LEU A 312 -14.59 8.86 10.10
CA LEU A 312 -14.98 7.50 10.48
C LEU A 312 -13.99 6.84 11.42
N SER A 313 -12.68 7.07 11.22
CA SER A 313 -11.64 6.60 12.13
C SER A 313 -11.84 7.12 13.54
N ILE A 314 -12.14 8.42 13.67
CA ILE A 314 -12.41 9.07 14.96
C ILE A 314 -13.68 8.50 15.60
N ILE A 315 -14.75 8.34 14.80
CA ILE A 315 -16.03 7.78 15.27
C ILE A 315 -15.82 6.33 15.75
N ALA A 316 -15.18 5.49 14.97
CA ALA A 316 -14.91 4.10 15.31
C ALA A 316 -14.13 3.99 16.62
N LYS A 317 -13.09 4.80 16.78
CA LYS A 317 -12.29 4.82 18.02
C LYS A 317 -13.12 5.28 19.24
N LYS A 318 -13.93 6.32 19.09
CA LYS A 318 -14.83 6.81 20.16
C LYS A 318 -15.93 5.81 20.53
N ARG A 319 -16.36 5.00 19.58
CA ARG A 319 -17.39 3.96 19.78
C ARG A 319 -16.83 2.67 20.39
N GLY A 320 -15.52 2.54 20.57
CA GLY A 320 -14.90 1.43 21.29
C GLY A 320 -14.19 0.40 20.42
N SER A 321 -14.03 0.66 19.11
CA SER A 321 -13.17 -0.18 18.27
C SER A 321 -11.74 -0.21 18.80
N LYS A 322 -11.14 -1.41 18.91
CA LYS A 322 -9.82 -1.56 19.55
C LYS A 322 -8.72 -0.89 18.76
N SER A 323 -8.74 -1.07 17.42
CA SER A 323 -7.77 -0.50 16.50
C SER A 323 -8.47 0.10 15.27
N VAL A 324 -7.83 1.10 14.66
CA VAL A 324 -8.32 1.73 13.42
C VAL A 324 -7.15 1.97 12.49
N ILE A 325 -7.32 1.63 11.23
CA ILE A 325 -6.41 1.97 10.13
C ILE A 325 -7.17 2.85 9.14
N SER A 326 -6.58 3.97 8.74
CA SER A 326 -7.16 4.88 7.76
C SER A 326 -6.20 5.12 6.61
N VAL A 327 -6.68 4.96 5.38
CA VAL A 327 -5.90 5.31 4.19
C VAL A 327 -6.18 6.77 3.82
N ILE A 328 -5.12 7.55 3.69
CA ILE A 328 -5.13 8.95 3.26
C ILE A 328 -4.29 9.07 2.01
N ASN A 329 -4.86 9.62 0.94
CA ASN A 329 -4.21 9.74 -0.37
C ASN A 329 -3.41 11.04 -0.53
N ASN A 330 -3.74 12.07 0.25
CA ASN A 330 -3.08 13.36 0.18
C ASN A 330 -2.25 13.63 1.44
N GLU A 331 -0.98 13.95 1.24
CA GLU A 331 -0.16 14.58 2.27
C GLU A 331 -0.68 16.03 2.44
N SER A 332 -1.33 16.32 3.56
CA SER A 332 -1.83 17.65 3.93
C SER A 332 -0.68 18.55 4.37
#